data_aacd85991345747932e543f643cb7144
#
_entry.id   aacd85991345747932e543f643cb7144
#
_cell.length_a   1.000
_cell.length_b   1.000
_cell.length_c   1.000
_cell.angle_alpha   90.00
_cell.angle_beta   90.00
_cell.angle_gamma   90.00
#
_symmetry.space_group_name_H-M   'P 1'
#
loop_
_entity.id
_entity.type
_entity.pdbx_description
1 polymer ?
#
loop_
_entity_poly.entity_id
_entity_poly.type
_entity_poly.pdbx_seq_one_letter_code
_entity_poly.pdbx_strand_id
1 'polypeptide(L)'
;MTLMTPPPLDQEYDEMVVPHSDLAAGAPQPMEVAPAEVANTVDAQSVDDPPSARFTWTIENFSRLNTKKLYSDTFYVGGYKWRVLVFPKGNSVDHLSMYLDVADAATLAYGWSRYAQFSLAVINQINNKFTVRKDTQHQFNLKLMLPSVRLLITGLMTRKRRLVMWALKNQGATCYMNSLLQTLYHIPYFRKAVYHMPTTENDMPSGSIPLALQSLFYKLQYSDTSVATKELTKSFGWDTYDSFMQHDVQELNRVLCEKLEDKMKGTVVEGTIQQLFEGHHMNYIECINVDYKSTRKESFYDLQLDVKGCRDVCASFDKYVEVEHLEGDNKYHAEQHGLQEARKGVLFIDFPPVLQLQLKRFEYDFMRDTMVKINDRYEFPLQLDLDRENGKYLSPEADRSVRNLYTLHSVLVHSGGVHGGHYYAYIRPTLSDQWFKFDDERVTKEDMKRALEEQYGGEEELPQTNPGFNNSPFKFTKYSNAYMLVYIRESDKEKIICNVDEKDIAEHVRIKLKKEQEEKEQKRKEKAEAHLYTIIKVARDEDLLEQIGSGIYFDLVDHDKVHSFRIQKQTPFNLFKEEVAKEFGIPVQFQRFWLWAKRQNHTYRPNRPLTPQEEAQSVNL
;
A
#
# COMPACT_ATOMS: atom_id res chain seq x y z
N MET A 1 -38.33 17.96 -15.41
CA MET A 1 -38.50 19.06 -16.41
C MET A 1 -37.14 19.41 -16.99
N THR A 2 -36.99 19.08 -18.24
CA THR A 2 -36.26 19.67 -19.35
C THR A 2 -34.73 19.75 -19.26
N LEU A 3 -34.11 18.82 -19.95
CA LEU A 3 -32.75 18.84 -20.50
C LEU A 3 -32.55 20.04 -21.45
N MET A 4 -31.37 20.66 -21.39
CA MET A 4 -30.83 21.46 -22.49
C MET A 4 -29.39 21.05 -22.78
N THR A 5 -29.16 20.58 -23.98
CA THR A 5 -27.89 20.33 -24.64
C THR A 5 -27.37 21.64 -25.28
N PRO A 6 -26.05 21.90 -25.32
CA PRO A 6 -25.49 22.94 -26.19
C PRO A 6 -25.04 22.37 -27.54
N PRO A 7 -24.97 23.22 -28.60
CA PRO A 7 -24.78 22.83 -29.99
C PRO A 7 -23.32 22.70 -30.42
N PRO A 8 -23.04 22.11 -31.60
CA PRO A 8 -21.71 21.87 -32.11
C PRO A 8 -21.08 23.08 -32.81
N LEU A 9 -19.76 23.19 -32.72
CA LEU A 9 -18.97 24.12 -33.53
C LEU A 9 -18.08 23.33 -34.48
N ASP A 10 -18.44 23.39 -35.75
CA ASP A 10 -17.58 23.09 -36.90
C ASP A 10 -16.51 24.17 -37.04
N GLN A 11 -15.28 23.80 -37.30
CA GLN A 11 -14.34 24.54 -38.14
C GLN A 11 -13.29 23.60 -38.74
N GLU A 12 -13.37 23.48 -40.05
CA GLU A 12 -12.40 22.93 -40.98
C GLU A 12 -11.09 23.74 -40.93
N TYR A 13 -9.95 23.05 -41.04
CA TYR A 13 -8.74 23.61 -41.66
C TYR A 13 -8.02 22.56 -42.50
N ASP A 14 -7.74 22.98 -43.68
CA ASP A 14 -7.21 22.41 -44.88
C ASP A 14 -6.02 21.47 -44.80
N GLU A 15 -6.11 20.47 -45.69
CA GLU A 15 -5.00 19.63 -46.16
C GLU A 15 -4.00 20.46 -46.99
N MET A 16 -2.69 20.20 -46.78
CA MET A 16 -1.69 20.45 -47.82
C MET A 16 -0.93 19.16 -48.13
N VAL A 17 -1.21 18.66 -49.30
CA VAL A 17 -0.56 17.54 -49.97
C VAL A 17 0.72 18.06 -50.68
N VAL A 18 1.84 17.37 -50.54
CA VAL A 18 2.97 17.39 -51.52
C VAL A 18 3.65 16.01 -51.60
N PRO A 19 4.24 15.62 -52.76
CA PRO A 19 4.00 14.32 -53.36
C PRO A 19 5.14 13.28 -53.18
N HIS A 20 4.79 12.04 -53.59
CA HIS A 20 5.66 10.90 -53.76
C HIS A 20 6.81 11.09 -54.74
N SER A 21 7.97 10.49 -54.45
CA SER A 21 8.84 9.92 -55.46
C SER A 21 9.40 8.58 -55.00
N ASP A 22 9.13 7.55 -55.79
CA ASP A 22 9.68 6.21 -55.73
C ASP A 22 11.20 6.20 -55.91
N LEU A 23 11.91 5.25 -55.27
CA LEU A 23 12.85 4.33 -55.89
C LEU A 23 13.51 3.35 -54.89
N ALA A 24 13.26 2.08 -55.21
CA ALA A 24 14.16 0.92 -55.18
C ALA A 24 14.92 0.44 -53.94
N ALA A 25 14.70 -0.86 -53.71
CA ALA A 25 15.27 -1.82 -52.80
C ALA A 25 16.81 -1.88 -52.69
N GLY A 26 17.29 -2.10 -51.44
CA GLY A 26 18.65 -2.55 -51.12
C GLY A 26 18.69 -3.00 -49.65
N ALA A 27 19.16 -4.22 -49.42
CA ALA A 27 19.28 -4.84 -48.13
C ALA A 27 20.22 -4.09 -47.18
N PRO A 28 19.95 -4.00 -45.86
CA PRO A 28 20.84 -3.31 -44.95
C PRO A 28 21.93 -4.23 -44.38
N GLN A 29 23.17 -3.78 -44.51
CA GLN A 29 24.29 -4.21 -43.68
C GLN A 29 24.30 -3.46 -42.33
N PRO A 30 24.93 -4.00 -41.28
CA PRO A 30 24.90 -3.36 -39.95
C PRO A 30 25.78 -2.10 -39.92
N MET A 31 25.22 -1.00 -39.51
CA MET A 31 25.92 0.26 -39.28
C MET A 31 26.50 0.30 -37.87
N GLU A 32 27.82 0.36 -37.77
CA GLU A 32 28.57 0.82 -36.61
C GLU A 32 28.14 2.25 -36.26
N VAL A 33 27.77 2.48 -35.03
CA VAL A 33 27.47 3.82 -34.49
C VAL A 33 28.76 4.38 -33.90
N ALA A 34 29.34 5.35 -34.61
CA ALA A 34 30.42 6.19 -34.10
C ALA A 34 29.94 7.09 -32.96
N PRO A 35 30.80 7.43 -31.97
CA PRO A 35 30.41 8.29 -30.88
C PRO A 35 30.21 9.72 -31.37
N ALA A 36 29.07 10.32 -31.03
CA ALA A 36 28.75 11.72 -31.31
C ALA A 36 29.65 12.64 -30.50
N GLU A 37 30.52 13.39 -31.21
CA GLU A 37 31.26 14.52 -30.65
C GLU A 37 30.32 15.63 -30.22
N VAL A 38 30.54 16.13 -29.02
CA VAL A 38 29.84 17.29 -28.44
C VAL A 38 30.44 18.54 -29.07
N ALA A 39 29.70 19.20 -29.97
CA ALA A 39 30.03 20.55 -30.42
C ALA A 39 29.61 21.55 -29.34
N ASN A 40 30.59 22.18 -28.71
CA ASN A 40 30.40 23.36 -27.84
C ASN A 40 29.94 24.55 -28.68
N THR A 41 28.71 25.00 -28.49
CA THR A 41 28.33 26.37 -28.77
C THR A 41 27.81 26.99 -27.48
N VAL A 42 28.59 27.96 -26.99
CA VAL A 42 28.25 28.80 -25.85
C VAL A 42 27.17 29.78 -26.30
N ASP A 43 25.99 29.69 -25.71
CA ASP A 43 25.07 30.82 -25.56
C ASP A 43 24.43 30.78 -24.17
N ALA A 44 24.57 31.92 -23.49
CA ALA A 44 24.14 32.12 -22.13
C ALA A 44 22.63 32.20 -21.98
N GLN A 45 22.16 31.65 -20.88
CA GLN A 45 20.84 31.69 -20.24
C GLN A 45 19.99 30.42 -20.40
N SER A 46 20.15 29.49 -19.46
CA SER A 46 19.03 28.70 -18.93
C SER A 46 19.37 28.15 -17.54
N VAL A 47 18.45 28.35 -16.64
CA VAL A 47 18.32 27.76 -15.32
C VAL A 47 18.63 26.26 -15.40
N ASP A 48 19.49 25.74 -14.51
CA ASP A 48 19.88 24.32 -14.41
C ASP A 48 18.68 23.42 -14.16
N ASP A 49 18.04 22.97 -15.23
CA ASP A 49 17.10 21.87 -15.17
C ASP A 49 17.84 20.56 -14.85
N PRO A 50 17.32 19.73 -13.95
CA PRO A 50 17.95 18.45 -13.65
C PRO A 50 18.08 17.60 -14.93
N PRO A 51 19.16 16.82 -15.10
CA PRO A 51 19.42 16.06 -16.31
C PRO A 51 18.23 15.14 -16.62
N SER A 52 17.58 15.37 -17.74
CA SER A 52 16.41 14.62 -18.19
C SER A 52 16.66 14.03 -19.57
N ALA A 53 16.09 12.86 -19.83
CA ALA A 53 16.14 12.22 -21.14
C ALA A 53 14.86 11.43 -21.43
N ARG A 54 14.55 11.30 -22.72
CA ARG A 54 13.47 10.45 -23.20
C ARG A 54 14.09 9.24 -23.89
N PHE A 55 13.78 8.04 -23.39
CA PHE A 55 14.19 6.77 -23.99
C PHE A 55 12.97 6.06 -24.58
N THR A 56 13.06 5.61 -25.83
CA THR A 56 12.00 4.85 -26.50
C THR A 56 12.53 3.48 -26.86
N TRP A 57 11.81 2.44 -26.47
CA TRP A 57 12.15 1.06 -26.77
C TRP A 57 11.01 0.41 -27.57
N THR A 58 11.32 -0.06 -28.76
CA THR A 58 10.38 -0.78 -29.61
C THR A 58 10.56 -2.28 -29.43
N ILE A 59 9.51 -2.99 -29.10
CA ILE A 59 9.51 -4.45 -28.95
C ILE A 59 8.65 -5.02 -30.08
N GLU A 60 9.28 -5.65 -31.04
CA GLU A 60 8.58 -6.27 -32.15
C GLU A 60 7.88 -7.57 -31.74
N ASN A 61 6.77 -7.85 -32.41
CA ASN A 61 5.99 -9.10 -32.22
C ASN A 61 5.66 -9.39 -30.74
N PHE A 62 5.35 -8.35 -29.93
CA PHE A 62 5.13 -8.45 -28.51
C PHE A 62 4.14 -9.56 -28.10
N SER A 63 3.07 -9.77 -28.88
CA SER A 63 2.05 -10.80 -28.62
C SER A 63 2.57 -12.24 -28.73
N ARG A 64 3.68 -12.46 -29.44
CA ARG A 64 4.33 -13.77 -29.63
C ARG A 64 5.42 -14.07 -28.62
N LEU A 65 5.73 -13.12 -27.71
CA LEU A 65 6.78 -13.31 -26.72
C LEU A 65 6.36 -14.36 -25.68
N ASN A 66 7.22 -15.37 -25.54
CA ASN A 66 7.05 -16.42 -24.54
C ASN A 66 8.09 -16.33 -23.40
N THR A 67 8.78 -15.20 -23.28
CA THR A 67 9.78 -14.94 -22.24
C THR A 67 9.14 -14.42 -20.97
N LYS A 68 9.66 -14.84 -19.82
CA LYS A 68 9.18 -14.38 -18.52
C LYS A 68 9.48 -12.90 -18.28
N LYS A 69 10.65 -12.42 -18.72
CA LYS A 69 11.10 -11.03 -18.59
C LYS A 69 12.02 -10.62 -19.73
N LEU A 70 12.06 -9.34 -20.03
CA LEU A 70 12.90 -8.69 -21.04
C LEU A 70 13.57 -7.45 -20.45
N TYR A 71 14.79 -7.16 -20.91
CA TYR A 71 15.49 -5.91 -20.59
C TYR A 71 15.71 -5.11 -21.87
N SER A 72 15.57 -3.80 -21.78
CA SER A 72 16.00 -2.90 -22.86
C SER A 72 17.52 -2.79 -22.91
N ASP A 73 18.03 -2.17 -23.96
CA ASP A 73 19.38 -1.64 -23.98
C ASP A 73 19.58 -0.62 -22.85
N THR A 74 20.84 -0.46 -22.46
CA THR A 74 21.22 0.50 -21.42
C THR A 74 21.26 1.91 -21.99
N PHE A 75 20.66 2.87 -21.30
CA PHE A 75 20.73 4.29 -21.61
C PHE A 75 21.29 5.11 -20.44
N TYR A 76 21.74 6.32 -20.71
CA TYR A 76 22.43 7.17 -19.75
C TYR A 76 21.61 8.43 -19.46
N VAL A 77 21.41 8.74 -18.17
CA VAL A 77 20.81 10.00 -17.71
C VAL A 77 21.53 10.44 -16.44
N GLY A 78 21.99 11.69 -16.39
CA GLY A 78 22.72 12.24 -15.24
C GLY A 78 24.01 11.48 -14.89
N GLY A 79 24.69 10.91 -15.88
CA GLY A 79 25.88 10.08 -15.68
C GLY A 79 25.63 8.66 -15.16
N TYR A 80 24.37 8.25 -15.00
CA TYR A 80 23.96 6.94 -14.49
C TYR A 80 23.46 6.04 -15.61
N LYS A 81 23.70 4.72 -15.46
CA LYS A 81 23.24 3.69 -16.38
C LYS A 81 21.88 3.15 -15.98
N TRP A 82 20.91 3.25 -16.87
CA TRP A 82 19.54 2.82 -16.68
C TRP A 82 19.11 1.83 -17.77
N ARG A 83 18.14 0.99 -17.47
CA ARG A 83 17.45 0.13 -18.44
C ARG A 83 16.01 -0.10 -18.01
N VAL A 84 15.15 -0.48 -18.95
CA VAL A 84 13.77 -0.86 -18.67
C VAL A 84 13.66 -2.37 -18.56
N LEU A 85 12.97 -2.85 -17.51
CA LEU A 85 12.63 -4.26 -17.31
C LEU A 85 11.13 -4.43 -17.54
N VAL A 86 10.77 -5.38 -18.41
CA VAL A 86 9.37 -5.69 -18.76
C VAL A 86 9.08 -7.16 -18.49
N PHE A 87 7.94 -7.43 -17.87
CA PHE A 87 7.35 -8.75 -17.74
C PHE A 87 6.09 -8.78 -18.63
N PRO A 88 6.13 -9.39 -19.81
CA PRO A 88 5.04 -9.36 -20.79
C PRO A 88 3.72 -9.94 -20.28
N LYS A 89 3.79 -10.95 -19.42
CA LYS A 89 2.64 -11.65 -18.80
C LYS A 89 2.48 -11.32 -17.33
N GLY A 90 3.10 -10.22 -16.88
CA GLY A 90 3.07 -9.75 -15.48
C GLY A 90 4.13 -10.38 -14.58
N ASN A 91 4.38 -9.66 -13.46
CA ASN A 91 5.25 -10.11 -12.37
C ASN A 91 4.38 -10.39 -11.15
N SER A 92 3.88 -11.62 -11.02
CA SER A 92 2.90 -12.06 -10.02
C SER A 92 1.51 -11.39 -10.15
N VAL A 93 1.19 -10.89 -11.34
CA VAL A 93 -0.09 -10.26 -11.71
C VAL A 93 -0.45 -10.65 -13.15
N ASP A 94 -1.72 -10.54 -13.54
CA ASP A 94 -2.21 -10.97 -14.87
C ASP A 94 -2.10 -9.91 -15.97
N HIS A 95 -1.29 -8.87 -15.78
CA HIS A 95 -1.13 -7.78 -16.71
C HIS A 95 0.34 -7.36 -16.86
N LEU A 96 0.65 -6.65 -17.95
CA LEU A 96 1.98 -6.13 -18.25
C LEU A 96 2.59 -5.38 -17.05
N SER A 97 3.79 -5.78 -16.63
CA SER A 97 4.53 -5.06 -15.60
C SER A 97 5.81 -4.46 -16.16
N MET A 98 6.06 -3.17 -15.89
CA MET A 98 7.22 -2.43 -16.34
C MET A 98 7.94 -1.77 -15.17
N TYR A 99 9.27 -1.77 -15.20
CA TYR A 99 10.13 -1.20 -14.16
C TYR A 99 11.29 -0.46 -14.79
N LEU A 100 11.73 0.64 -14.15
CA LEU A 100 13.06 1.20 -14.39
C LEU A 100 14.07 0.43 -13.53
N ASP A 101 15.24 0.11 -14.06
CA ASP A 101 16.28 -0.66 -13.38
C ASP A 101 17.65 0.01 -13.56
N VAL A 102 18.51 -0.09 -12.53
CA VAL A 102 19.89 0.40 -12.57
C VAL A 102 20.78 -0.65 -13.19
N ALA A 103 21.24 -0.41 -14.42
CA ALA A 103 21.89 -1.43 -15.23
C ALA A 103 23.23 -1.93 -14.64
N ASP A 104 23.94 -1.09 -13.91
CA ASP A 104 25.24 -1.36 -13.28
C ASP A 104 25.15 -1.63 -11.77
N ALA A 105 23.97 -1.92 -11.24
CA ALA A 105 23.73 -2.10 -9.81
C ALA A 105 24.69 -3.10 -9.11
N ALA A 106 25.11 -4.15 -9.82
CA ALA A 106 26.00 -5.19 -9.29
C ALA A 106 27.48 -4.73 -9.15
N THR A 107 27.89 -3.67 -9.84
CA THR A 107 29.26 -3.17 -9.87
C THR A 107 29.45 -1.89 -9.05
N LEU A 108 28.38 -1.33 -8.52
CA LEU A 108 28.42 -0.11 -7.70
C LEU A 108 28.92 -0.40 -6.29
N ALA A 109 29.60 0.58 -5.70
CA ALA A 109 30.12 0.47 -4.34
C ALA A 109 29.00 0.21 -3.29
N TYR A 110 29.37 -0.46 -2.21
CA TYR A 110 28.41 -0.73 -1.11
C TYR A 110 27.81 0.58 -0.59
N GLY A 111 26.48 0.57 -0.41
CA GLY A 111 25.73 1.73 0.08
C GLY A 111 25.32 2.73 -1.00
N TRP A 112 25.54 2.44 -2.28
CA TRP A 112 25.08 3.30 -3.36
C TRP A 112 23.58 3.55 -3.32
N SER A 113 23.18 4.75 -3.69
CA SER A 113 21.79 5.17 -3.81
C SER A 113 21.64 6.12 -4.99
N ARG A 114 20.58 5.96 -5.77
CA ARG A 114 20.23 6.83 -6.91
C ARG A 114 18.74 7.17 -6.85
N TYR A 115 18.41 8.44 -6.86
CA TYR A 115 17.04 8.91 -6.97
C TYR A 115 16.72 9.22 -8.42
N ALA A 116 15.53 8.83 -8.88
CA ALA A 116 15.01 9.22 -10.18
C ALA A 116 13.50 9.49 -10.11
N GLN A 117 13.09 10.56 -10.75
CA GLN A 117 11.71 10.82 -11.11
C GLN A 117 11.55 10.45 -12.58
N PHE A 118 10.57 9.61 -12.91
CA PHE A 118 10.44 9.08 -14.26
C PHE A 118 8.99 8.72 -14.61
N SER A 119 8.74 8.63 -15.91
CA SER A 119 7.46 8.16 -16.46
C SER A 119 7.69 6.91 -17.29
N LEU A 120 6.85 5.91 -17.10
CA LEU A 120 6.76 4.76 -17.97
C LEU A 120 5.47 4.85 -18.79
N ALA A 121 5.59 4.71 -20.12
CA ALA A 121 4.44 4.79 -21.02
C ALA A 121 4.40 3.62 -22.00
N VAL A 122 3.20 3.07 -22.22
CA VAL A 122 2.91 2.15 -23.32
C VAL A 122 2.17 2.95 -24.37
N ILE A 123 2.87 3.20 -25.49
CA ILE A 123 2.35 4.07 -26.56
C ILE A 123 1.38 3.28 -27.43
N ASN A 124 0.16 3.77 -27.57
CA ASN A 124 -0.78 3.24 -28.53
C ASN A 124 -0.41 3.77 -29.92
N GLN A 125 -0.06 2.87 -30.83
CA GLN A 125 0.44 3.21 -32.18
C GLN A 125 -0.68 3.67 -33.13
N ILE A 126 -1.93 3.39 -32.83
CA ILE A 126 -3.09 3.75 -33.67
C ILE A 126 -3.68 5.08 -33.23
N ASN A 127 -3.84 5.30 -31.93
CA ASN A 127 -4.43 6.52 -31.39
C ASN A 127 -3.75 6.91 -30.08
N ASN A 128 -3.03 8.01 -30.09
CA ASN A 128 -2.24 8.49 -28.97
C ASN A 128 -3.07 8.82 -27.71
N LYS A 129 -4.39 9.07 -27.86
CA LYS A 129 -5.31 9.26 -26.72
C LYS A 129 -5.45 8.02 -25.84
N PHE A 130 -5.12 6.83 -26.33
CA PHE A 130 -5.12 5.58 -25.58
C PHE A 130 -3.73 5.15 -25.10
N THR A 131 -2.75 6.04 -25.16
CA THR A 131 -1.43 5.81 -24.55
C THR A 131 -1.57 5.81 -23.04
N VAL A 132 -1.15 4.72 -22.41
CA VAL A 132 -1.14 4.57 -20.95
C VAL A 132 0.20 5.07 -20.43
N ARG A 133 0.20 6.08 -19.58
CA ARG A 133 1.39 6.65 -18.94
C ARG A 133 1.22 6.64 -17.43
N LYS A 134 2.31 6.31 -16.72
CA LYS A 134 2.38 6.42 -15.27
C LYS A 134 3.66 7.14 -14.87
N ASP A 135 3.50 8.25 -14.16
CA ASP A 135 4.57 9.02 -13.56
C ASP A 135 4.87 8.49 -12.16
N THR A 136 6.14 8.40 -11.79
CA THR A 136 6.56 7.90 -10.49
C THR A 136 7.96 8.41 -10.15
N GLN A 137 8.37 8.22 -8.91
CA GLN A 137 9.71 8.50 -8.43
C GLN A 137 10.18 7.37 -7.53
N HIS A 138 11.47 7.07 -7.54
CA HIS A 138 12.02 6.00 -6.73
C HIS A 138 13.49 6.24 -6.36
N GLN A 139 13.85 5.83 -5.15
CA GLN A 139 15.24 5.79 -4.70
C GLN A 139 15.77 4.36 -4.86
N PHE A 140 16.64 4.17 -5.83
CA PHE A 140 17.30 2.90 -6.09
C PHE A 140 18.49 2.73 -5.15
N ASN A 141 18.63 1.55 -4.55
CA ASN A 141 19.75 1.20 -3.66
C ASN A 141 20.09 -0.28 -3.76
N LEU A 142 21.24 -0.65 -3.24
CA LEU A 142 21.65 -2.05 -3.17
C LEU A 142 20.74 -2.80 -2.20
N LYS A 143 19.86 -3.65 -2.73
CA LYS A 143 19.16 -4.66 -1.94
C LYS A 143 20.20 -5.73 -1.59
N LEU A 144 20.62 -5.82 -0.34
CA LEU A 144 21.40 -6.94 0.19
C LEU A 144 20.60 -8.24 -0.06
N MET A 145 20.90 -8.94 -1.16
CA MET A 145 20.62 -10.34 -1.29
C MET A 145 21.68 -11.07 -0.45
N LEU A 146 21.44 -11.22 0.83
CA LEU A 146 22.18 -12.20 1.61
C LEU A 146 21.73 -13.59 1.15
N PRO A 147 22.66 -14.48 0.73
CA PRO A 147 22.33 -15.88 0.52
C PRO A 147 21.86 -16.44 1.85
N SER A 148 20.71 -17.08 1.87
CA SER A 148 20.17 -17.77 3.03
C SER A 148 21.06 -18.98 3.35
N VAL A 149 22.07 -18.79 4.20
CA VAL A 149 22.77 -19.90 4.85
C VAL A 149 21.86 -20.37 5.97
N ARG A 150 21.19 -21.49 5.75
CA ARG A 150 20.43 -22.22 6.75
C ARG A 150 21.43 -22.89 7.70
N LEU A 151 21.74 -22.25 8.82
CA LEU A 151 22.41 -22.92 9.94
C LEU A 151 21.33 -23.52 10.85
N LEU A 152 21.19 -24.83 10.80
CA LEU A 152 20.42 -25.61 11.80
C LEU A 152 21.20 -25.59 13.11
N ILE A 153 20.77 -24.79 14.08
CA ILE A 153 21.15 -24.95 15.48
C ILE A 153 19.91 -25.39 16.25
N THR A 154 19.86 -26.69 16.56
CA THR A 154 18.94 -27.26 17.56
C THR A 154 19.42 -26.82 18.94
N GLY A 155 18.69 -25.86 19.53
CA GLY A 155 18.90 -25.45 20.91
C GLY A 155 17.59 -24.94 21.47
N LEU A 156 17.08 -25.59 22.52
CA LEU A 156 15.96 -25.11 23.32
C LEU A 156 16.24 -23.68 23.77
N MET A 157 15.56 -22.70 23.17
CA MET A 157 15.46 -21.37 23.73
C MET A 157 13.99 -21.07 24.01
N THR A 158 13.70 -20.84 25.29
CA THR A 158 12.51 -20.16 25.75
C THR A 158 12.18 -18.98 24.81
N ARG A 159 11.05 -19.06 24.15
CA ARG A 159 10.53 -18.02 23.24
C ARG A 159 10.32 -16.72 24.03
N LYS A 160 11.35 -15.88 24.14
CA LYS A 160 11.11 -14.45 24.31
C LYS A 160 10.32 -14.02 23.09
N ARG A 161 9.06 -13.64 23.28
CA ARG A 161 8.19 -13.06 22.23
C ARG A 161 8.95 -11.86 21.62
N ARG A 162 9.60 -12.04 20.48
CA ARG A 162 9.95 -10.92 19.62
C ARG A 162 8.62 -10.27 19.23
N LEU A 163 8.49 -8.98 19.46
CA LEU A 163 7.42 -8.19 18.86
C LEU A 163 7.60 -8.30 17.33
N VAL A 164 6.88 -9.22 16.74
CA VAL A 164 6.86 -9.38 15.29
C VAL A 164 5.78 -8.42 14.79
N MET A 165 6.19 -7.28 14.28
CA MET A 165 5.28 -6.27 13.71
C MET A 165 5.12 -6.60 12.24
N TRP A 166 3.92 -7.00 11.87
CA TRP A 166 3.63 -7.43 10.51
C TRP A 166 3.06 -6.30 9.66
N ALA A 167 3.36 -6.36 8.37
CA ALA A 167 3.04 -5.37 7.38
C ALA A 167 1.69 -5.66 6.70
N LEU A 168 1.09 -4.64 6.10
CA LEU A 168 -0.13 -4.73 5.31
C LEU A 168 0.18 -4.73 3.82
N LYS A 169 -0.60 -5.51 3.05
CA LYS A 169 -0.49 -5.54 1.59
C LYS A 169 -1.21 -4.35 0.98
N ASN A 170 -0.54 -3.67 0.05
CA ASN A 170 -1.18 -2.65 -0.77
C ASN A 170 -1.98 -3.32 -1.89
N GLN A 171 -3.22 -2.85 -2.12
CA GLN A 171 -4.11 -3.36 -3.16
C GLN A 171 -4.05 -2.55 -4.47
N GLY A 172 -3.21 -1.51 -4.52
CA GLY A 172 -3.06 -0.59 -5.65
C GLY A 172 -2.75 0.82 -5.16
N ALA A 173 -3.73 1.52 -4.59
CA ALA A 173 -3.57 2.86 -4.02
C ALA A 173 -3.99 2.93 -2.53
N THR A 174 -4.01 1.81 -1.81
CA THR A 174 -4.50 1.72 -0.42
C THR A 174 -3.45 1.99 0.66
N CYS A 175 -2.32 2.60 0.33
CA CYS A 175 -1.26 2.94 1.29
C CYS A 175 -1.75 3.88 2.41
N TYR A 176 -2.65 4.83 2.11
CA TYR A 176 -3.28 5.72 3.09
C TYR A 176 -4.09 4.93 4.13
N MET A 177 -4.88 3.96 3.69
CA MET A 177 -5.63 3.06 4.56
C MET A 177 -4.69 2.18 5.40
N ASN A 178 -3.63 1.64 4.81
CA ASN A 178 -2.66 0.82 5.52
C ASN A 178 -1.98 1.61 6.64
N SER A 179 -1.60 2.86 6.38
CA SER A 179 -0.97 3.74 7.38
C SER A 179 -1.91 4.04 8.56
N LEU A 180 -3.18 4.32 8.27
CA LEU A 180 -4.21 4.54 9.29
C LEU A 180 -4.46 3.28 10.12
N LEU A 181 -4.67 2.13 9.47
CA LEU A 181 -4.95 0.86 10.14
C LEU A 181 -3.78 0.41 11.04
N GLN A 182 -2.54 0.63 10.61
CA GLN A 182 -1.36 0.39 11.46
C GLN A 182 -1.35 1.30 12.68
N THR A 183 -1.67 2.58 12.51
CA THR A 183 -1.77 3.53 13.62
C THR A 183 -2.81 3.10 14.63
N LEU A 184 -4.03 2.78 14.18
CA LEU A 184 -5.13 2.33 15.04
C LEU A 184 -4.86 0.97 15.69
N TYR A 185 -4.25 0.03 14.97
CA TYR A 185 -3.82 -1.26 15.52
C TYR A 185 -2.85 -1.11 16.70
N HIS A 186 -1.95 -0.11 16.63
CA HIS A 186 -0.97 0.16 17.67
C HIS A 186 -1.49 1.08 18.80
N ILE A 187 -2.80 1.32 18.86
CA ILE A 187 -3.53 1.84 20.01
C ILE A 187 -4.22 0.63 20.70
N PRO A 188 -3.59 -0.04 21.67
CA PRO A 188 -4.08 -1.31 22.22
C PRO A 188 -5.50 -1.23 22.80
N TYR A 189 -5.88 -0.12 23.42
CA TYR A 189 -7.24 0.07 23.92
C TYR A 189 -8.29 0.04 22.79
N PHE A 190 -8.01 0.69 21.65
CA PHE A 190 -8.85 0.62 20.45
C PHE A 190 -8.91 -0.81 19.91
N ARG A 191 -7.77 -1.49 19.80
CA ARG A 191 -7.69 -2.88 19.33
C ARG A 191 -8.49 -3.83 20.23
N LYS A 192 -8.41 -3.65 21.55
CA LYS A 192 -9.18 -4.42 22.54
C LYS A 192 -10.69 -4.21 22.35
N ALA A 193 -11.12 -2.97 22.15
CA ALA A 193 -12.53 -2.66 21.88
C ALA A 193 -13.02 -3.34 20.59
N VAL A 194 -12.22 -3.32 19.52
CA VAL A 194 -12.55 -4.04 18.28
C VAL A 194 -12.72 -5.54 18.54
N TYR A 195 -11.86 -6.16 19.34
CA TYR A 195 -11.99 -7.58 19.67
C TYR A 195 -13.24 -7.90 20.50
N HIS A 196 -13.73 -6.96 21.30
CA HIS A 196 -14.94 -7.12 22.11
C HIS A 196 -16.24 -6.75 21.37
N MET A 197 -16.17 -6.27 20.12
CA MET A 197 -17.38 -6.05 19.33
C MET A 197 -18.08 -7.40 19.08
N PRO A 198 -19.42 -7.48 19.21
CA PRO A 198 -20.14 -8.72 18.99
C PRO A 198 -20.08 -9.14 17.52
N THR A 199 -19.68 -10.37 17.30
CA THR A 199 -19.68 -11.05 16.00
C THR A 199 -20.08 -12.50 16.19
N THR A 200 -20.61 -13.15 15.14
CA THR A 200 -21.11 -14.52 15.17
C THR A 200 -20.36 -15.41 14.18
N GLU A 201 -20.50 -16.72 14.33
CA GLU A 201 -19.92 -17.71 13.40
C GLU A 201 -20.48 -17.57 11.97
N ASN A 202 -21.72 -17.07 11.84
CA ASN A 202 -22.40 -16.90 10.57
C ASN A 202 -21.99 -15.61 9.83
N ASP A 203 -21.28 -14.70 10.50
CA ASP A 203 -20.82 -13.48 9.88
C ASP A 203 -19.75 -13.77 8.83
N MET A 204 -19.85 -13.04 7.71
CA MET A 204 -18.83 -13.07 6.66
C MET A 204 -17.94 -11.82 6.78
N PRO A 205 -16.60 -11.96 6.78
CA PRO A 205 -15.70 -10.80 6.90
C PRO A 205 -15.95 -9.74 5.83
N SER A 206 -16.32 -10.13 4.62
CA SER A 206 -16.63 -9.20 3.52
C SER A 206 -17.95 -8.44 3.67
N GLY A 207 -18.78 -8.78 4.65
CA GLY A 207 -20.07 -8.13 4.93
C GLY A 207 -20.18 -7.54 6.33
N SER A 208 -19.16 -7.74 7.18
CA SER A 208 -19.13 -7.28 8.58
C SER A 208 -17.84 -6.53 8.88
N ILE A 209 -17.92 -5.22 9.05
CA ILE A 209 -16.76 -4.37 9.43
C ILE A 209 -16.13 -4.85 10.74
N PRO A 210 -16.88 -5.13 11.83
CA PRO A 210 -16.30 -5.68 13.05
C PRO A 210 -15.49 -6.95 12.81
N LEU A 211 -16.06 -7.94 12.13
CA LEU A 211 -15.38 -9.21 11.88
C LEU A 211 -14.17 -9.06 10.94
N ALA A 212 -14.26 -8.16 9.95
CA ALA A 212 -13.13 -7.85 9.05
C ALA A 212 -11.96 -7.25 9.83
N LEU A 213 -12.22 -6.30 10.74
CA LEU A 213 -11.20 -5.69 11.60
C LEU A 213 -10.64 -6.68 12.63
N GLN A 214 -11.49 -7.47 13.29
CA GLN A 214 -11.05 -8.53 14.21
C GLN A 214 -10.13 -9.52 13.50
N SER A 215 -10.51 -9.96 12.29
CA SER A 215 -9.73 -10.87 11.47
C SER A 215 -8.39 -10.24 11.04
N LEU A 216 -8.40 -8.95 10.64
CA LEU A 216 -7.22 -8.21 10.27
C LEU A 216 -6.24 -8.08 11.44
N PHE A 217 -6.73 -7.65 12.60
CA PHE A 217 -5.92 -7.44 13.80
C PHE A 217 -5.38 -8.76 14.35
N TYR A 218 -6.16 -9.84 14.30
CA TYR A 218 -5.67 -11.18 14.63
C TYR A 218 -4.53 -11.60 13.70
N LYS A 219 -4.72 -11.44 12.38
CA LYS A 219 -3.68 -11.78 11.38
C LYS A 219 -2.42 -10.93 11.58
N LEU A 220 -2.56 -9.65 11.91
CA LEU A 220 -1.42 -8.78 12.26
C LEU A 220 -0.69 -9.24 13.52
N GLN A 221 -1.38 -9.84 14.48
CA GLN A 221 -0.80 -10.31 15.76
C GLN A 221 -0.14 -11.69 15.66
N TYR A 222 -0.66 -12.59 14.81
CA TYR A 222 -0.29 -14.01 14.81
C TYR A 222 0.25 -14.56 13.49
N SER A 223 0.14 -13.82 12.37
CA SER A 223 0.66 -14.26 11.09
C SER A 223 2.16 -14.00 10.96
N ASP A 224 2.85 -14.82 10.19
CA ASP A 224 4.27 -14.69 9.87
C ASP A 224 4.52 -14.05 8.48
N THR A 225 3.48 -13.55 7.85
CA THR A 225 3.52 -12.92 6.52
C THR A 225 2.68 -11.64 6.48
N SER A 226 2.94 -10.76 5.50
CA SER A 226 2.14 -9.55 5.28
C SER A 226 0.66 -9.88 5.09
N VAL A 227 -0.22 -9.07 5.70
CA VAL A 227 -1.67 -9.30 5.79
C VAL A 227 -2.41 -8.53 4.71
N ALA A 228 -3.33 -9.18 4.02
CA ALA A 228 -4.18 -8.54 3.03
C ALA A 228 -5.38 -7.84 3.68
N THR A 229 -5.74 -6.66 3.17
CA THR A 229 -6.84 -5.82 3.66
C THR A 229 -8.13 -5.95 2.83
N LYS A 230 -8.15 -6.87 1.87
CA LYS A 230 -9.26 -7.03 0.90
C LYS A 230 -10.62 -7.35 1.53
N GLU A 231 -10.64 -8.08 2.63
CA GLU A 231 -11.89 -8.39 3.35
C GLU A 231 -12.48 -7.12 3.97
N LEU A 232 -11.62 -6.25 4.50
CA LEU A 232 -12.02 -4.97 5.08
C LEU A 232 -12.55 -4.00 4.00
N THR A 233 -11.85 -3.82 2.89
CA THR A 233 -12.33 -2.95 1.80
C THR A 233 -13.69 -3.41 1.26
N LYS A 234 -13.89 -4.72 1.10
CA LYS A 234 -15.18 -5.28 0.73
C LYS A 234 -16.28 -5.00 1.77
N SER A 235 -15.97 -5.05 3.07
CA SER A 235 -16.94 -4.79 4.13
C SER A 235 -17.43 -3.34 4.16
N PHE A 236 -16.66 -2.40 3.58
CA PHE A 236 -17.09 -1.02 3.31
C PHE A 236 -17.95 -0.88 2.06
N GLY A 237 -18.07 -1.94 1.25
CA GLY A 237 -18.73 -1.90 -0.05
C GLY A 237 -17.84 -1.40 -1.18
N TRP A 238 -16.53 -1.27 -0.94
CA TRP A 238 -15.58 -0.84 -1.96
C TRP A 238 -15.31 -1.95 -2.96
N ASP A 239 -15.36 -1.59 -4.22
CA ASP A 239 -15.03 -2.49 -5.31
C ASP A 239 -13.53 -2.45 -5.68
N THR A 240 -13.18 -3.11 -6.78
CA THR A 240 -11.79 -3.13 -7.26
C THR A 240 -11.36 -1.74 -7.74
N TYR A 241 -12.28 -0.93 -8.30
CA TYR A 241 -11.98 0.41 -8.78
C TYR A 241 -11.65 1.36 -7.62
N ASP A 242 -12.43 1.33 -6.53
CA ASP A 242 -12.20 2.14 -5.32
C ASP A 242 -10.82 1.88 -4.72
N SER A 243 -10.31 0.64 -4.81
CA SER A 243 -8.97 0.28 -4.32
C SER A 243 -7.83 0.92 -5.12
N PHE A 244 -8.10 1.42 -6.32
CA PHE A 244 -7.14 2.17 -7.15
C PHE A 244 -7.29 3.69 -7.02
N MET A 245 -8.32 4.17 -6.33
CA MET A 245 -8.49 5.60 -6.00
C MET A 245 -7.77 5.89 -4.68
N GLN A 246 -7.03 6.98 -4.66
CA GLN A 246 -6.40 7.48 -3.44
C GLN A 246 -7.35 8.46 -2.76
N HIS A 247 -7.86 8.08 -1.58
CA HIS A 247 -8.71 8.93 -0.75
C HIS A 247 -7.89 9.64 0.33
N ASP A 248 -8.48 10.64 0.96
CA ASP A 248 -7.87 11.31 2.09
C ASP A 248 -7.90 10.38 3.32
N VAL A 249 -6.76 10.27 4.01
CA VAL A 249 -6.64 9.42 5.20
C VAL A 249 -7.50 9.93 6.36
N GLN A 250 -7.69 11.24 6.46
CA GLN A 250 -8.53 11.85 7.50
C GLN A 250 -10.02 11.58 7.23
N GLU A 251 -10.46 11.69 5.98
CA GLU A 251 -11.83 11.34 5.59
C GLU A 251 -12.11 9.87 5.88
N LEU A 252 -11.19 8.97 5.52
CA LEU A 252 -11.31 7.55 5.87
C LEU A 252 -11.41 7.34 7.37
N ASN A 253 -10.61 8.06 8.17
CA ASN A 253 -10.63 7.94 9.62
C ASN A 253 -12.00 8.32 10.19
N ARG A 254 -12.62 9.40 9.71
CA ARG A 254 -13.97 9.83 10.12
C ARG A 254 -15.02 8.80 9.76
N VAL A 255 -15.03 8.34 8.51
CA VAL A 255 -15.98 7.31 8.04
C VAL A 255 -15.82 6.01 8.84
N LEU A 256 -14.59 5.61 9.14
CA LEU A 256 -14.32 4.41 9.94
C LEU A 256 -14.85 4.56 11.37
N CYS A 257 -14.56 5.69 12.03
CA CYS A 257 -15.03 5.97 13.39
C CYS A 257 -16.56 5.97 13.46
N GLU A 258 -17.24 6.67 12.54
CA GLU A 258 -18.71 6.71 12.46
C GLU A 258 -19.33 5.32 12.33
N LYS A 259 -18.80 4.51 11.39
CA LYS A 259 -19.28 3.14 11.18
C LYS A 259 -19.02 2.24 12.39
N LEU A 260 -17.92 2.43 13.11
CA LEU A 260 -17.62 1.68 14.32
C LEU A 260 -18.53 2.10 15.48
N GLU A 261 -18.78 3.39 15.67
CA GLU A 261 -19.75 3.88 16.65
C GLU A 261 -21.11 3.24 16.46
N ASP A 262 -21.61 3.23 15.22
CA ASP A 262 -22.91 2.62 14.91
C ASP A 262 -22.95 1.12 15.26
N LYS A 263 -21.84 0.41 15.04
CA LYS A 263 -21.73 -1.03 15.36
C LYS A 263 -21.47 -1.31 16.84
N MET A 264 -20.99 -0.32 17.60
CA MET A 264 -20.74 -0.42 19.04
C MET A 264 -21.98 -0.08 19.88
N LYS A 265 -22.97 0.63 19.33
CA LYS A 265 -24.22 0.99 20.02
C LYS A 265 -24.92 -0.23 20.60
N GLY A 266 -25.34 -0.16 21.87
CA GLY A 266 -25.99 -1.25 22.58
C GLY A 266 -25.08 -2.43 22.94
N THR A 267 -23.76 -2.29 22.80
CA THR A 267 -22.77 -3.33 23.13
C THR A 267 -21.90 -2.95 24.32
N VAL A 268 -21.09 -3.88 24.81
CA VAL A 268 -20.15 -3.65 25.94
C VAL A 268 -19.03 -2.66 25.62
N VAL A 269 -18.86 -2.30 24.35
CA VAL A 269 -17.86 -1.34 23.86
C VAL A 269 -18.49 -0.03 23.36
N GLU A 270 -19.77 0.20 23.66
CA GLU A 270 -20.42 1.47 23.35
C GLU A 270 -19.66 2.65 23.95
N GLY A 271 -19.58 3.74 23.20
CA GLY A 271 -18.88 4.96 23.62
C GLY A 271 -17.36 4.90 23.55
N THR A 272 -16.74 3.80 23.12
CA THR A 272 -15.27 3.69 23.07
C THR A 272 -14.63 4.70 22.12
N ILE A 273 -15.24 4.95 20.96
CA ILE A 273 -14.73 5.89 19.96
C ILE A 273 -14.73 7.31 20.53
N GLN A 274 -15.84 7.71 21.15
CA GLN A 274 -15.98 9.00 21.85
C GLN A 274 -14.95 9.11 22.98
N GLN A 275 -14.84 8.10 23.84
CA GLN A 275 -13.89 8.10 24.95
C GLN A 275 -12.43 8.26 24.51
N LEU A 276 -12.07 7.76 23.31
CA LEU A 276 -10.70 7.85 22.80
C LEU A 276 -10.43 9.15 22.07
N PHE A 277 -11.33 9.58 21.18
CA PHE A 277 -11.04 10.56 20.16
C PHE A 277 -11.88 11.84 20.24
N GLU A 278 -12.99 11.86 21.00
CA GLU A 278 -13.86 13.03 21.06
C GLU A 278 -13.34 14.08 22.03
N GLY A 279 -13.20 15.30 21.52
CA GLY A 279 -12.99 16.51 22.29
C GLY A 279 -14.04 17.54 21.95
N HIS A 280 -14.08 18.63 22.71
CA HIS A 280 -15.08 19.69 22.53
C HIS A 280 -14.43 21.06 22.48
N HIS A 281 -14.95 21.89 21.59
CA HIS A 281 -14.65 23.31 21.58
C HIS A 281 -15.91 24.15 21.63
N MET A 282 -15.75 25.38 22.05
CA MET A 282 -16.79 26.40 22.13
C MET A 282 -16.48 27.47 21.08
N ASN A 283 -17.36 27.62 20.11
CA ASN A 283 -17.41 28.82 19.28
C ASN A 283 -18.13 29.91 20.04
N TYR A 284 -17.60 31.11 20.09
CA TYR A 284 -18.23 32.24 20.73
C TYR A 284 -18.23 33.48 19.85
N ILE A 285 -19.29 34.28 19.98
CA ILE A 285 -19.37 35.64 19.45
C ILE A 285 -19.77 36.53 20.60
N GLU A 286 -18.96 37.52 20.94
CA GLU A 286 -19.14 38.44 22.04
C GLU A 286 -19.16 39.86 21.50
N CYS A 287 -20.26 40.55 21.71
CA CYS A 287 -20.41 41.96 21.32
C CYS A 287 -19.53 42.87 22.14
N ILE A 288 -18.98 43.94 21.54
CA ILE A 288 -18.07 44.86 22.22
C ILE A 288 -18.85 45.93 22.98
N ASN A 289 -19.93 46.41 22.40
CA ASN A 289 -20.64 47.58 22.87
C ASN A 289 -21.92 47.27 23.66
N VAL A 290 -22.36 46.01 23.71
CA VAL A 290 -23.55 45.54 24.42
C VAL A 290 -23.20 44.23 25.12
N ASP A 291 -23.85 43.98 26.25
CA ASP A 291 -23.69 42.73 27.00
C ASP A 291 -24.48 41.60 26.33
N TYR A 292 -23.92 41.09 25.24
CA TYR A 292 -24.50 39.98 24.52
C TYR A 292 -23.38 39.03 24.06
N LYS A 293 -23.53 37.76 24.43
CA LYS A 293 -22.61 36.69 24.07
C LYS A 293 -23.39 35.48 23.56
N SER A 294 -23.07 35.02 22.36
CA SER A 294 -23.58 33.78 21.81
C SER A 294 -22.47 32.72 21.85
N THR A 295 -22.80 31.55 22.38
CA THR A 295 -21.85 30.42 22.46
C THR A 295 -22.48 29.17 21.88
N ARG A 296 -21.64 28.37 21.20
CA ARG A 296 -22.03 27.06 20.66
C ARG A 296 -20.95 26.03 20.95
N LYS A 297 -21.31 24.97 21.65
CA LYS A 297 -20.44 23.82 21.88
C LYS A 297 -20.51 22.89 20.67
N GLU A 298 -19.36 22.45 20.17
CA GLU A 298 -19.23 21.49 19.08
C GLU A 298 -18.21 20.42 19.47
N SER A 299 -18.45 19.17 19.01
CA SER A 299 -17.51 18.08 19.20
C SER A 299 -16.59 17.93 17.99
N PHE A 300 -15.41 17.36 18.22
CA PHE A 300 -14.46 17.01 17.17
C PHE A 300 -13.79 15.67 17.48
N TYR A 301 -13.43 14.92 16.45
CA TYR A 301 -12.62 13.69 16.54
C TYR A 301 -11.20 13.89 16.04
N ASP A 302 -10.97 14.92 15.26
CA ASP A 302 -9.67 15.37 14.78
C ASP A 302 -9.67 16.90 14.64
N LEU A 303 -8.49 17.52 14.70
CA LEU A 303 -8.30 18.93 14.47
C LEU A 303 -7.50 19.16 13.19
N GLN A 304 -8.00 20.05 12.34
CA GLN A 304 -7.33 20.45 11.11
C GLN A 304 -6.49 21.71 11.36
N LEU A 305 -5.17 21.57 11.37
CA LEU A 305 -4.24 22.64 11.67
C LEU A 305 -3.65 23.26 10.39
N ASP A 306 -3.61 24.58 10.34
CA ASP A 306 -2.96 25.31 9.26
C ASP A 306 -1.44 25.12 9.31
N VAL A 307 -0.85 24.74 8.19
CA VAL A 307 0.61 24.68 7.97
C VAL A 307 1.12 26.00 7.41
N LYS A 308 0.38 26.57 6.45
CA LYS A 308 0.75 27.80 5.77
C LYS A 308 0.80 28.97 6.74
N GLY A 309 1.95 29.60 6.83
CA GLY A 309 2.19 30.72 7.75
C GLY A 309 2.40 30.31 9.21
N CYS A 310 2.43 29.00 9.53
CA CYS A 310 2.70 28.48 10.87
C CYS A 310 4.02 27.69 10.87
N ARG A 311 4.91 28.02 11.80
CA ARG A 311 6.22 27.35 11.93
C ARG A 311 6.14 25.98 12.62
N ASP A 312 5.15 25.82 13.52
CA ASP A 312 5.00 24.65 14.39
C ASP A 312 3.55 24.44 14.83
N VAL A 313 3.29 23.32 15.52
CA VAL A 313 1.98 22.97 16.06
C VAL A 313 1.42 24.04 16.98
N CYS A 314 2.27 24.66 17.83
CA CYS A 314 1.82 25.70 18.75
C CYS A 314 1.35 26.96 18.01
N ALA A 315 2.07 27.36 16.97
CA ALA A 315 1.67 28.49 16.12
C ALA A 315 0.32 28.23 15.42
N SER A 316 0.05 26.98 15.04
CA SER A 316 -1.26 26.61 14.49
C SER A 316 -2.37 26.63 15.52
N PHE A 317 -2.12 26.22 16.75
CA PHE A 317 -3.09 26.37 17.84
C PHE A 317 -3.32 27.85 18.18
N ASP A 318 -2.28 28.68 18.19
CA ASP A 318 -2.39 30.12 18.38
C ASP A 318 -3.31 30.74 17.32
N LYS A 319 -3.12 30.37 16.06
CA LYS A 319 -3.98 30.78 14.94
C LYS A 319 -5.41 30.23 15.03
N TYR A 320 -5.56 28.98 15.52
CA TYR A 320 -6.86 28.33 15.66
C TYR A 320 -7.78 29.05 16.67
N VAL A 321 -7.20 29.61 17.74
CA VAL A 321 -7.92 30.36 18.77
C VAL A 321 -7.84 31.88 18.58
N GLU A 322 -7.25 32.35 17.47
CA GLU A 322 -7.14 33.77 17.15
C GLU A 322 -8.53 34.41 17.07
N VAL A 323 -8.63 35.60 17.70
CA VAL A 323 -9.88 36.32 17.77
C VAL A 323 -10.10 37.14 16.50
N GLU A 324 -11.17 36.85 15.80
CA GLU A 324 -11.64 37.62 14.64
C GLU A 324 -12.48 38.81 15.12
N HIS A 325 -12.18 40.02 14.64
CA HIS A 325 -12.99 41.21 14.87
C HIS A 325 -14.01 41.40 13.76
N LEU A 326 -15.28 41.46 14.13
CA LEU A 326 -16.39 41.70 13.22
C LEU A 326 -16.78 43.19 13.26
N GLU A 327 -16.24 43.97 12.32
CA GLU A 327 -16.33 45.43 12.25
C GLU A 327 -16.78 45.90 10.86
N GLY A 328 -17.16 47.19 10.74
CA GLY A 328 -17.53 47.80 9.47
C GLY A 328 -18.75 47.13 8.82
N ASP A 329 -18.57 46.63 7.59
CA ASP A 329 -19.62 45.92 6.85
C ASP A 329 -19.84 44.48 7.32
N ASN A 330 -18.93 43.94 8.13
CA ASN A 330 -18.97 42.57 8.65
C ASN A 330 -19.46 42.49 10.10
N LYS A 331 -20.28 43.47 10.54
CA LYS A 331 -20.85 43.47 11.90
C LYS A 331 -21.77 42.29 12.14
N TYR A 332 -21.75 41.78 13.36
CA TYR A 332 -22.63 40.71 13.82
C TYR A 332 -24.05 41.22 14.09
N HIS A 333 -25.06 40.51 13.60
CA HIS A 333 -26.45 40.79 13.92
C HIS A 333 -26.83 40.09 15.22
N ALA A 334 -26.78 40.83 16.33
CA ALA A 334 -27.21 40.33 17.63
C ALA A 334 -28.72 40.44 17.77
N GLU A 335 -29.38 39.36 18.19
CA GLU A 335 -30.82 39.36 18.50
C GLU A 335 -31.12 40.50 19.50
N GLN A 336 -32.13 41.27 19.29
CA GLN A 336 -32.57 42.42 20.13
C GLN A 336 -31.65 43.65 20.12
N HIS A 337 -30.41 43.58 19.61
CA HIS A 337 -29.43 44.68 19.61
C HIS A 337 -29.04 45.17 18.23
N GLY A 338 -29.52 44.49 17.14
CA GLY A 338 -29.17 44.83 15.76
C GLY A 338 -27.72 44.55 15.42
N LEU A 339 -27.17 45.31 14.45
CA LEU A 339 -25.78 45.15 13.99
C LEU A 339 -24.81 45.72 15.05
N GLN A 340 -23.97 44.84 15.60
CA GLN A 340 -22.97 45.18 16.65
C GLN A 340 -21.57 44.79 16.19
N GLU A 341 -20.58 45.55 16.63
CA GLU A 341 -19.19 45.13 16.60
C GLU A 341 -18.98 44.00 17.59
N ALA A 342 -18.31 42.92 17.16
CA ALA A 342 -18.18 41.74 17.97
C ALA A 342 -16.79 41.07 17.80
N ARG A 343 -16.43 40.28 18.78
CA ARG A 343 -15.29 39.35 18.74
C ARG A 343 -15.82 37.96 18.55
N LYS A 344 -15.25 37.26 17.58
CA LYS A 344 -15.54 35.86 17.30
C LYS A 344 -14.29 35.02 17.54
N GLY A 345 -14.43 33.89 18.18
CA GLY A 345 -13.30 33.01 18.43
C GLY A 345 -13.73 31.60 18.81
N VAL A 346 -12.72 30.77 18.98
CA VAL A 346 -12.86 29.36 19.39
C VAL A 346 -12.01 29.14 20.63
N LEU A 347 -12.54 28.44 21.63
CA LEU A 347 -11.80 27.98 22.81
C LEU A 347 -12.14 26.52 23.07
N PHE A 348 -11.17 25.73 23.54
CA PHE A 348 -11.37 24.32 23.82
C PHE A 348 -12.01 24.13 25.21
N ILE A 349 -12.99 23.26 25.31
CA ILE A 349 -13.61 22.83 26.56
C ILE A 349 -12.82 21.66 27.12
N ASP A 350 -12.54 20.69 26.28
CA ASP A 350 -11.70 19.52 26.60
C ASP A 350 -10.99 18.97 25.38
N PHE A 351 -9.92 18.24 25.60
CA PHE A 351 -9.19 17.51 24.59
C PHE A 351 -9.31 16.00 24.81
N PRO A 352 -9.31 15.17 23.74
CA PRO A 352 -9.43 13.72 23.87
C PRO A 352 -8.16 13.06 24.41
N PRO A 353 -8.25 11.84 24.99
CA PRO A 353 -7.07 11.06 25.39
C PRO A 353 -6.12 10.70 24.22
N VAL A 354 -6.68 10.49 23.03
CA VAL A 354 -5.92 10.31 21.77
C VAL A 354 -6.23 11.46 20.84
N LEU A 355 -5.31 12.40 20.73
CA LEU A 355 -5.47 13.61 19.93
C LEU A 355 -4.95 13.39 18.53
N GLN A 356 -5.81 13.58 17.54
CA GLN A 356 -5.52 13.45 16.13
C GLN A 356 -5.43 14.84 15.48
N LEU A 357 -4.28 15.18 14.88
CA LEU A 357 -4.03 16.46 14.26
C LEU A 357 -3.77 16.23 12.76
N GLN A 358 -4.67 16.68 11.90
CA GLN A 358 -4.44 16.75 10.46
C GLN A 358 -3.74 18.05 10.11
N LEU A 359 -2.66 17.97 9.35
CA LEU A 359 -1.94 19.12 8.84
C LEU A 359 -2.49 19.49 7.45
N LYS A 360 -3.03 20.70 7.30
CA LYS A 360 -3.58 21.19 6.02
C LYS A 360 -2.46 21.42 5.01
N ARG A 361 -2.00 20.32 4.41
CA ARG A 361 -0.94 20.29 3.39
C ARG A 361 -1.49 20.46 1.97
N PHE A 362 -2.79 20.35 1.78
CA PHE A 362 -3.43 20.53 0.49
C PHE A 362 -4.41 21.71 0.57
N GLU A 363 -4.25 22.66 -0.35
CA GLU A 363 -5.15 23.80 -0.51
C GLU A 363 -5.40 24.09 -1.99
N TYR A 364 -6.51 24.76 -2.26
CA TYR A 364 -6.84 25.24 -3.59
C TYR A 364 -6.21 26.62 -3.80
N ASP A 365 -5.38 26.75 -4.82
CA ASP A 365 -4.79 28.02 -5.25
C ASP A 365 -5.70 28.70 -6.28
N PHE A 366 -6.49 29.66 -5.84
CA PHE A 366 -7.42 30.39 -6.68
C PHE A 366 -6.73 31.19 -7.81
N MET A 367 -5.47 31.57 -7.65
CA MET A 367 -4.72 32.31 -8.67
C MET A 367 -4.26 31.41 -9.81
N ARG A 368 -3.98 30.14 -9.50
CA ARG A 368 -3.53 29.13 -10.47
C ARG A 368 -4.63 28.17 -10.90
N ASP A 369 -5.82 28.29 -10.31
CA ASP A 369 -6.98 27.42 -10.53
C ASP A 369 -6.65 25.92 -10.37
N THR A 370 -5.90 25.58 -9.31
CA THR A 370 -5.45 24.21 -9.08
C THR A 370 -5.19 23.93 -7.61
N MET A 371 -5.28 22.64 -7.26
CA MET A 371 -4.83 22.18 -5.95
C MET A 371 -3.30 22.23 -5.85
N VAL A 372 -2.79 22.68 -4.72
CA VAL A 372 -1.34 22.75 -4.43
C VAL A 372 -1.03 22.02 -3.14
N LYS A 373 0.18 21.45 -3.05
CA LYS A 373 0.69 20.88 -1.81
C LYS A 373 1.63 21.86 -1.13
N ILE A 374 1.35 22.17 0.14
CA ILE A 374 2.18 23.00 1.00
C ILE A 374 3.28 22.12 1.59
N ASN A 375 4.51 22.36 1.13
CA ASN A 375 5.68 21.62 1.60
C ASN A 375 6.49 22.41 2.64
N ASP A 376 5.97 23.54 3.13
CA ASP A 376 6.63 24.39 4.12
C ASP A 376 7.11 23.59 5.32
N ARG A 377 8.24 24.04 5.90
CA ARG A 377 8.75 23.46 7.13
C ARG A 377 7.74 23.71 8.27
N TYR A 378 7.35 22.63 8.92
CA TYR A 378 6.39 22.64 10.02
C TYR A 378 6.85 21.68 11.10
N GLU A 379 7.22 22.23 12.25
CA GLU A 379 7.80 21.46 13.35
C GLU A 379 6.70 20.93 14.28
N PHE A 380 6.93 19.73 14.78
CA PHE A 380 6.06 19.13 15.77
C PHE A 380 6.90 18.43 16.84
N PRO A 381 6.57 18.65 18.13
CA PRO A 381 7.38 18.15 19.24
C PRO A 381 7.04 16.68 19.56
N LEU A 382 8.00 15.99 20.19
CA LEU A 382 7.75 14.68 20.80
C LEU A 382 6.73 14.78 21.96
N GLN A 383 6.83 15.87 22.76
CA GLN A 383 5.87 16.19 23.83
C GLN A 383 5.18 17.52 23.51
N LEU A 384 3.86 17.49 23.48
CA LEU A 384 3.00 18.64 23.23
C LEU A 384 2.25 19.03 24.50
N ASP A 385 2.49 20.25 24.97
CA ASP A 385 1.82 20.84 26.12
C ASP A 385 0.75 21.83 25.65
N LEU A 386 -0.53 21.48 25.83
CA LEU A 386 -1.65 22.34 25.48
C LEU A 386 -2.17 23.20 26.65
N ASP A 387 -1.61 23.02 27.86
CA ASP A 387 -1.91 23.88 29.00
C ASP A 387 -0.88 25.02 29.17
N ARG A 388 -0.01 25.22 28.16
CA ARG A 388 0.96 26.32 28.17
C ARG A 388 0.28 27.69 28.39
N GLU A 389 1.03 28.63 28.94
CA GLU A 389 0.56 30.00 29.22
C GLU A 389 -0.75 30.02 30.01
N ASN A 390 -0.81 29.20 31.07
CA ASN A 390 -1.98 29.03 31.94
C ASN A 390 -3.25 28.54 31.21
N GLY A 391 -3.09 27.74 30.17
CA GLY A 391 -4.21 27.16 29.43
C GLY A 391 -4.90 28.18 28.52
N LYS A 392 -4.11 28.97 27.77
CA LYS A 392 -4.64 30.01 26.87
C LYS A 392 -5.60 29.47 25.79
N TYR A 393 -5.51 28.18 25.47
CA TYR A 393 -6.40 27.54 24.50
C TYR A 393 -7.74 27.11 25.11
N LEU A 394 -7.79 27.02 26.44
CA LEU A 394 -8.95 26.49 27.16
C LEU A 394 -9.97 27.58 27.45
N SER A 395 -11.24 27.19 27.34
CA SER A 395 -12.38 28.03 27.78
C SER A 395 -12.35 28.22 29.31
N PRO A 396 -13.01 29.28 29.83
CA PRO A 396 -13.19 29.44 31.27
C PRO A 396 -13.92 28.26 31.93
N GLU A 397 -14.74 27.53 31.18
CA GLU A 397 -15.57 26.41 31.66
C GLU A 397 -14.82 25.07 31.62
N ALA A 398 -13.58 25.03 31.04
CA ALA A 398 -12.80 23.81 30.91
C ALA A 398 -12.38 23.25 32.28
N ASP A 399 -12.43 21.92 32.39
CA ASP A 399 -11.92 21.21 33.57
C ASP A 399 -10.38 21.27 33.59
N ARG A 400 -9.84 22.11 34.45
CA ARG A 400 -8.38 22.30 34.59
C ARG A 400 -7.72 21.26 35.49
N SER A 401 -8.47 20.31 36.04
CA SER A 401 -7.91 19.18 36.81
C SER A 401 -7.20 18.16 35.90
N VAL A 402 -7.59 18.12 34.63
CA VAL A 402 -6.98 17.25 33.61
C VAL A 402 -5.79 17.95 32.95
N ARG A 403 -4.62 17.36 33.08
CA ARG A 403 -3.39 17.88 32.48
C ARG A 403 -3.29 17.51 31.00
N ASN A 404 -3.28 18.49 30.10
CA ASN A 404 -3.23 18.29 28.64
C ASN A 404 -1.79 18.25 28.12
N LEU A 405 -0.98 17.35 28.69
CA LEU A 405 0.36 17.02 28.23
C LEU A 405 0.30 15.72 27.40
N TYR A 406 0.79 15.79 26.18
CA TYR A 406 0.71 14.70 25.20
C TYR A 406 2.08 14.22 24.76
N THR A 407 2.19 12.93 24.44
CA THR A 407 3.36 12.33 23.80
C THR A 407 3.01 11.80 22.41
N LEU A 408 3.84 12.11 21.44
CA LEU A 408 3.66 11.68 20.04
C LEU A 408 3.75 10.15 19.94
N HIS A 409 2.72 9.57 19.37
CA HIS A 409 2.62 8.12 19.12
C HIS A 409 2.88 7.77 17.66
N SER A 410 2.28 8.51 16.73
CA SER A 410 2.38 8.21 15.29
C SER A 410 2.50 9.47 14.44
N VAL A 411 3.23 9.34 13.33
CA VAL A 411 3.37 10.34 12.27
C VAL A 411 3.01 9.68 10.95
N LEU A 412 1.86 10.02 10.38
CA LEU A 412 1.48 9.60 9.04
C LEU A 412 2.07 10.59 8.05
N VAL A 413 2.78 10.09 7.08
CA VAL A 413 3.55 10.89 6.12
C VAL A 413 2.96 10.72 4.72
N HIS A 414 2.81 11.83 4.00
CA HIS A 414 2.51 11.83 2.58
C HIS A 414 3.75 12.23 1.77
N SER A 415 4.14 11.39 0.83
CA SER A 415 5.26 11.61 -0.09
C SER A 415 4.74 11.73 -1.52
N GLY A 416 5.04 12.85 -2.17
CA GLY A 416 4.60 13.14 -3.54
C GLY A 416 3.80 14.43 -3.66
N GLY A 417 3.20 14.63 -4.82
CA GLY A 417 2.41 15.82 -5.18
C GLY A 417 0.91 15.66 -4.94
N VAL A 418 0.13 16.56 -5.55
CA VAL A 418 -1.33 16.62 -5.40
C VAL A 418 -2.04 15.49 -6.14
N HIS A 419 -1.56 15.14 -7.35
CA HIS A 419 -2.22 14.19 -8.23
C HIS A 419 -1.87 12.73 -7.95
N GLY A 420 -1.13 12.47 -6.90
CA GLY A 420 -0.73 11.13 -6.49
C GLY A 420 0.46 11.18 -5.54
N GLY A 421 0.53 10.17 -4.70
CA GLY A 421 1.59 10.09 -3.71
C GLY A 421 1.57 8.74 -3.01
N HIS A 422 2.37 8.63 -2.00
CA HIS A 422 2.50 7.43 -1.20
C HIS A 422 2.41 7.79 0.27
N TYR A 423 1.59 7.05 1.02
CA TYR A 423 1.47 7.18 2.46
C TYR A 423 2.25 6.08 3.17
N TYR A 424 2.87 6.43 4.28
CA TYR A 424 3.48 5.51 5.24
C TYR A 424 3.41 6.13 6.63
N ALA A 425 3.62 5.31 7.67
CA ALA A 425 3.54 5.80 9.04
C ALA A 425 4.81 5.46 9.83
N TYR A 426 5.27 6.43 10.64
CA TYR A 426 6.17 6.16 11.74
C TYR A 426 5.34 5.97 13.00
N ILE A 427 5.54 4.87 13.69
CA ILE A 427 4.76 4.52 14.89
C ILE A 427 5.70 4.09 16.00
N ARG A 428 5.36 4.47 17.21
CA ARG A 428 5.98 4.04 18.46
C ARG A 428 5.02 3.14 19.22
N PRO A 429 5.02 1.83 18.97
CA PRO A 429 3.95 0.90 19.40
C PRO A 429 3.85 0.65 20.90
N THR A 430 4.91 0.98 21.62
CA THR A 430 5.03 0.76 23.07
C THR A 430 5.45 2.05 23.76
N LEU A 431 5.53 2.03 25.08
CA LEU A 431 6.05 3.16 25.84
C LEU A 431 7.57 3.39 25.66
N SER A 432 8.26 2.47 24.98
CA SER A 432 9.69 2.60 24.67
C SER A 432 9.94 3.61 23.56
N ASP A 433 11.16 4.14 23.49
CA ASP A 433 11.56 5.15 22.49
C ASP A 433 11.88 4.57 21.11
N GLN A 434 11.53 3.29 20.88
CA GLN A 434 11.77 2.63 19.61
C GLN A 434 10.69 2.98 18.59
N TRP A 435 11.10 3.65 17.52
CA TRP A 435 10.26 3.94 16.36
C TRP A 435 10.35 2.85 15.29
N PHE A 436 9.26 2.70 14.53
CA PHE A 436 9.18 1.82 13.38
C PHE A 436 8.51 2.56 12.23
N LYS A 437 9.06 2.38 11.03
CA LYS A 437 8.41 2.81 9.78
C LYS A 437 7.58 1.66 9.23
N PHE A 438 6.30 1.90 9.06
CA PHE A 438 5.35 0.99 8.40
C PHE A 438 5.09 1.54 6.99
N ASP A 439 5.56 0.82 5.99
CA ASP A 439 5.53 1.22 4.59
C ASP A 439 5.01 0.01 3.79
N ASP A 440 3.67 -0.13 3.77
CA ASP A 440 2.96 -1.28 3.21
C ASP A 440 3.53 -2.62 3.70
N GLU A 441 4.13 -3.41 2.81
CA GLU A 441 4.70 -4.72 3.14
C GLU A 441 6.06 -4.66 3.85
N ARG A 442 6.56 -3.48 4.12
CA ARG A 442 7.88 -3.27 4.73
C ARG A 442 7.77 -2.58 6.09
N VAL A 443 8.32 -3.21 7.13
CA VAL A 443 8.46 -2.61 8.45
C VAL A 443 9.95 -2.55 8.81
N THR A 444 10.43 -1.35 9.15
CA THR A 444 11.82 -1.10 9.54
C THR A 444 11.91 -0.40 10.88
N LYS A 445 12.97 -0.71 11.65
CA LYS A 445 13.30 0.08 12.83
C LYS A 445 13.90 1.39 12.40
N GLU A 446 13.50 2.46 13.06
CA GLU A 446 13.98 3.82 12.75
C GLU A 446 14.31 4.55 14.04
N ASP A 447 15.06 5.63 13.90
CA ASP A 447 15.36 6.53 15.01
C ASP A 447 14.35 7.69 15.09
N MET A 448 14.38 8.43 16.19
CA MET A 448 13.51 9.57 16.43
C MET A 448 13.72 10.71 15.42
N LYS A 449 14.96 10.92 14.97
CA LYS A 449 15.28 11.98 14.00
C LYS A 449 14.56 11.75 12.68
N ARG A 450 14.56 10.49 12.20
CA ARG A 450 13.84 10.10 10.99
C ARG A 450 12.32 10.19 11.13
N ALA A 451 11.82 9.85 12.32
CA ALA A 451 10.39 9.89 12.57
C ALA A 451 9.83 11.32 12.72
N LEU A 452 10.65 12.28 13.20
CA LEU A 452 10.24 13.65 13.46
C LEU A 452 10.91 14.63 12.48
N GLU A 453 12.19 14.91 12.66
CA GLU A 453 12.88 16.02 11.97
C GLU A 453 12.89 15.90 10.45
N GLU A 454 13.08 14.69 9.94
CA GLU A 454 13.05 14.44 8.49
C GLU A 454 11.65 14.61 7.89
N GLN A 455 10.59 14.60 8.73
CA GLN A 455 9.20 14.72 8.31
C GLN A 455 8.60 16.12 8.47
N TYR A 456 9.41 17.11 8.92
CA TYR A 456 8.94 18.49 9.04
C TYR A 456 8.65 19.17 7.70
N GLY A 457 9.22 18.66 6.58
CA GLY A 457 9.14 19.33 5.27
C GLY A 457 10.16 20.45 5.12
N GLY A 458 9.85 21.44 4.30
CA GLY A 458 10.73 22.58 4.00
C GLY A 458 11.73 22.29 2.88
N GLU A 459 12.76 23.12 2.83
CA GLU A 459 13.87 23.01 1.88
C GLU A 459 15.08 22.38 2.55
N GLU A 460 15.84 21.60 1.81
CA GLU A 460 17.12 21.03 2.24
C GLU A 460 18.23 21.50 1.32
N GLU A 461 19.35 21.91 1.90
CA GLU A 461 20.55 22.32 1.16
C GLU A 461 21.48 21.12 0.97
N LEU A 462 21.88 20.85 -0.26
CA LEU A 462 22.91 19.84 -0.52
C LEU A 462 24.29 20.39 -0.13
N PRO A 463 25.12 19.60 0.58
CA PRO A 463 26.49 19.98 0.87
C PRO A 463 27.24 20.20 -0.44
N GLN A 464 27.99 21.30 -0.54
CA GLN A 464 28.87 21.58 -1.68
C GLN A 464 29.96 20.51 -1.74
N THR A 465 29.99 19.75 -2.81
CA THR A 465 31.01 18.72 -3.04
C THR A 465 32.32 19.24 -3.63
N ASN A 466 32.37 20.51 -4.07
CA ASN A 466 33.57 21.13 -4.63
C ASN A 466 33.84 22.53 -4.04
N PRO A 467 34.86 22.71 -3.21
CA PRO A 467 35.27 24.04 -2.71
C PRO A 467 36.07 24.80 -3.78
N GLY A 468 35.40 25.37 -4.76
CA GLY A 468 36.12 26.12 -5.83
C GLY A 468 35.22 26.92 -6.76
N PHE A 469 33.94 26.74 -6.74
CA PHE A 469 32.98 27.51 -7.51
C PHE A 469 32.05 28.29 -6.58
N ASN A 470 31.92 29.60 -6.82
CA ASN A 470 31.01 30.51 -6.11
C ASN A 470 29.54 30.24 -6.54
N ASN A 471 29.05 29.00 -6.44
CA ASN A 471 27.65 28.71 -6.70
C ASN A 471 26.89 28.69 -5.38
N SER A 472 25.74 29.35 -5.35
CA SER A 472 24.77 29.23 -4.24
C SER A 472 24.42 27.77 -3.97
N PRO A 473 24.27 27.34 -2.71
CA PRO A 473 23.93 25.96 -2.40
C PRO A 473 22.61 25.58 -3.09
N PHE A 474 22.62 24.42 -3.71
CA PHE A 474 21.40 23.90 -4.36
C PHE A 474 20.37 23.53 -3.29
N LYS A 475 19.22 24.20 -3.33
CA LYS A 475 18.08 23.95 -2.44
C LYS A 475 17.05 23.11 -3.15
N PHE A 476 16.54 22.07 -2.49
CA PHE A 476 15.44 21.28 -2.99
C PHE A 476 14.33 21.17 -1.95
N THR A 477 13.08 21.21 -2.42
CA THR A 477 11.90 21.08 -1.57
C THR A 477 11.65 19.62 -1.20
N LYS A 478 11.41 19.36 0.08
CA LYS A 478 11.01 18.04 0.58
C LYS A 478 9.54 17.76 0.28
N TYR A 479 9.28 16.90 -0.69
CA TYR A 479 7.91 16.46 -1.03
C TYR A 479 7.36 15.37 -0.10
N SER A 480 8.18 14.87 0.82
CA SER A 480 7.81 13.90 1.85
C SER A 480 7.75 14.60 3.20
N ASN A 481 6.57 14.68 3.79
CA ASN A 481 6.33 15.42 5.03
C ASN A 481 5.13 14.88 5.80
N ALA A 482 5.08 15.17 7.10
CA ALA A 482 3.99 14.79 7.98
C ALA A 482 2.66 15.36 7.47
N TYR A 483 1.63 14.49 7.46
CA TYR A 483 0.27 14.83 7.07
C TYR A 483 -0.71 14.72 8.24
N MET A 484 -0.53 13.72 9.11
CA MET A 484 -1.36 13.52 10.29
C MET A 484 -0.47 13.10 11.47
N LEU A 485 -0.72 13.69 12.63
CA LEU A 485 -0.04 13.40 13.88
C LEU A 485 -1.02 12.80 14.87
N VAL A 486 -0.59 11.77 15.60
CA VAL A 486 -1.40 11.16 16.65
C VAL A 486 -0.63 11.22 17.96
N TYR A 487 -1.23 11.91 18.93
CA TYR A 487 -0.68 12.09 20.25
C TYR A 487 -1.52 11.35 21.30
N ILE A 488 -0.87 10.83 22.32
CA ILE A 488 -1.52 10.18 23.48
C ILE A 488 -1.26 11.02 24.72
N ARG A 489 -2.32 11.36 25.47
CA ARG A 489 -2.22 12.12 26.70
C ARG A 489 -1.48 11.32 27.77
N GLU A 490 -0.51 11.94 28.44
CA GLU A 490 0.37 11.27 29.41
C GLU A 490 -0.41 10.64 30.57
N SER A 491 -1.45 11.30 31.08
CA SER A 491 -2.29 10.77 32.17
C SER A 491 -3.07 9.49 31.78
N ASP A 492 -3.37 9.31 30.51
CA ASP A 492 -4.15 8.17 30.00
C ASP A 492 -3.29 7.09 29.34
N LYS A 493 -1.98 7.31 29.27
CA LYS A 493 -1.04 6.48 28.53
C LYS A 493 -1.07 5.01 28.93
N GLU A 494 -1.11 4.71 30.23
CA GLU A 494 -1.17 3.34 30.73
C GLU A 494 -2.49 2.64 30.40
N LYS A 495 -3.60 3.39 30.41
CA LYS A 495 -4.92 2.89 30.02
C LYS A 495 -4.98 2.59 28.52
N ILE A 496 -4.38 3.47 27.69
CA ILE A 496 -4.43 3.36 26.23
C ILE A 496 -3.47 2.31 25.72
N ILE A 497 -2.22 2.29 26.22
CA ILE A 497 -1.19 1.30 25.88
C ILE A 497 -1.31 0.09 26.82
N CYS A 498 -2.50 -0.45 26.95
CA CYS A 498 -2.80 -1.60 27.78
C CYS A 498 -2.32 -2.92 27.16
N ASN A 499 -2.29 -3.99 27.94
CA ASN A 499 -2.06 -5.32 27.42
C ASN A 499 -3.30 -5.86 26.71
N VAL A 500 -3.12 -6.50 25.56
CA VAL A 500 -4.17 -7.18 24.79
C VAL A 500 -3.78 -8.64 24.65
N ASP A 501 -4.52 -9.50 25.28
CA ASP A 501 -4.28 -10.93 25.34
C ASP A 501 -5.15 -11.72 24.37
N GLU A 502 -4.81 -12.98 24.16
CA GLU A 502 -5.61 -13.90 23.36
C GLU A 502 -7.03 -14.08 23.91
N LYS A 503 -7.23 -13.85 25.22
CA LYS A 503 -8.53 -13.93 25.89
C LYS A 503 -9.48 -12.81 25.48
N ASP A 504 -8.95 -11.68 25.02
CA ASP A 504 -9.76 -10.56 24.52
C ASP A 504 -10.39 -10.86 23.15
N ILE A 505 -9.91 -11.90 22.46
CA ILE A 505 -10.39 -12.26 21.12
C ILE A 505 -11.51 -13.30 21.25
N ALA A 506 -12.64 -13.05 20.62
CA ALA A 506 -13.78 -13.97 20.62
C ALA A 506 -13.38 -15.38 20.15
N GLU A 507 -13.86 -16.41 20.83
CA GLU A 507 -13.43 -17.80 20.64
C GLU A 507 -13.68 -18.29 19.20
N HIS A 508 -14.84 -18.01 18.64
CA HIS A 508 -15.17 -18.37 17.26
C HIS A 508 -14.23 -17.74 16.22
N VAL A 509 -13.81 -16.47 16.43
CA VAL A 509 -12.83 -15.77 15.58
C VAL A 509 -11.48 -16.46 15.66
N ARG A 510 -11.05 -16.79 16.87
CA ARG A 510 -9.77 -17.44 17.16
C ARG A 510 -9.68 -18.83 16.53
N ILE A 511 -10.73 -19.66 16.72
CA ILE A 511 -10.79 -21.02 16.16
C ILE A 511 -10.80 -20.97 14.62
N LYS A 512 -11.67 -20.13 14.03
CA LYS A 512 -11.78 -19.97 12.58
C LYS A 512 -10.47 -19.56 11.92
N LEU A 513 -9.83 -18.52 12.47
CA LEU A 513 -8.60 -17.96 11.87
C LEU A 513 -7.38 -18.87 12.10
N LYS A 514 -7.33 -19.59 13.21
CA LYS A 514 -6.30 -20.61 13.45
C LYS A 514 -6.41 -21.74 12.43
N LYS A 515 -7.63 -22.22 12.18
CA LYS A 515 -7.89 -23.24 11.16
C LYS A 515 -7.51 -22.75 9.75
N GLU A 516 -7.90 -21.53 9.38
CA GLU A 516 -7.49 -20.92 8.10
C GLU A 516 -5.95 -20.84 7.96
N GLN A 517 -5.26 -20.54 9.03
CA GLN A 517 -3.80 -20.45 9.04
C GLN A 517 -3.16 -21.83 8.85
N GLU A 518 -3.66 -22.83 9.56
CA GLU A 518 -3.21 -24.23 9.44
C GLU A 518 -3.43 -24.77 8.03
N GLU A 519 -4.61 -24.52 7.43
CA GLU A 519 -4.93 -24.91 6.05
C GLU A 519 -4.02 -24.21 5.02
N LYS A 520 -3.72 -22.93 5.21
CA LYS A 520 -2.80 -22.19 4.34
C LYS A 520 -1.37 -22.72 4.46
N GLU A 521 -0.93 -23.03 5.66
CA GLU A 521 0.38 -23.61 5.90
C GLU A 521 0.51 -25.01 5.28
N GLN A 522 -0.53 -25.82 5.43
CA GLN A 522 -0.61 -27.15 4.80
C GLN A 522 -0.54 -27.05 3.27
N LYS A 523 -1.36 -26.20 2.66
CA LYS A 523 -1.34 -25.95 1.21
C LYS A 523 0.03 -25.43 0.73
N ARG A 524 0.71 -24.61 1.56
CA ARG A 524 2.06 -24.13 1.26
C ARG A 524 3.09 -25.24 1.29
N LYS A 525 3.01 -26.14 2.27
CA LYS A 525 3.86 -27.35 2.36
C LYS A 525 3.62 -28.26 1.15
N GLU A 526 2.36 -28.54 0.85
CA GLU A 526 1.98 -29.37 -0.31
C GLU A 526 2.48 -28.77 -1.63
N LYS A 527 2.36 -27.45 -1.80
CA LYS A 527 2.87 -26.76 -3.00
C LYS A 527 4.40 -26.74 -3.08
N ALA A 528 5.08 -26.62 -1.94
CA ALA A 528 6.54 -26.70 -1.86
C ALA A 528 7.05 -28.10 -2.19
N GLU A 529 6.30 -29.14 -1.81
CA GLU A 529 6.62 -30.54 -2.06
C GLU A 529 6.09 -31.07 -3.39
N ALA A 530 5.20 -30.34 -4.07
CA ALA A 530 4.55 -30.79 -5.29
C ALA A 530 5.53 -31.22 -6.40
N HIS A 531 6.72 -30.60 -6.44
CA HIS A 531 7.78 -30.98 -7.39
C HIS A 531 8.40 -32.35 -7.13
N LEU A 532 8.26 -32.87 -5.90
CA LEU A 532 8.76 -34.19 -5.49
C LEU A 532 7.80 -35.31 -5.88
N TYR A 533 6.54 -34.97 -6.15
CA TYR A 533 5.49 -35.95 -6.48
C TYR A 533 5.14 -35.91 -7.96
N THR A 534 4.65 -37.04 -8.43
CA THR A 534 3.98 -37.18 -9.75
C THR A 534 2.61 -37.82 -9.54
N ILE A 535 1.72 -37.57 -10.49
CA ILE A 535 0.40 -38.21 -10.53
C ILE A 535 0.44 -39.25 -11.64
N ILE A 536 0.23 -40.52 -11.26
CA ILE A 536 0.13 -41.64 -12.21
C ILE A 536 -1.33 -42.04 -12.25
N LYS A 537 -1.94 -41.98 -13.43
CA LYS A 537 -3.29 -42.51 -13.68
C LYS A 537 -3.15 -43.95 -14.17
N VAL A 538 -3.84 -44.88 -13.51
CA VAL A 538 -3.80 -46.28 -13.84
C VAL A 538 -5.17 -46.70 -14.34
N ALA A 539 -5.28 -46.97 -15.65
CA ALA A 539 -6.47 -47.55 -16.28
C ALA A 539 -6.37 -49.07 -16.30
N ARG A 540 -7.39 -49.75 -15.85
CA ARG A 540 -7.55 -51.22 -15.89
C ARG A 540 -8.25 -51.63 -17.19
N ASP A 541 -8.18 -52.93 -17.53
CA ASP A 541 -8.91 -53.47 -18.64
C ASP A 541 -10.43 -53.23 -18.50
N GLU A 542 -10.98 -53.23 -17.32
CA GLU A 542 -12.37 -52.92 -17.01
C GLU A 542 -12.74 -51.46 -17.34
N ASP A 543 -11.82 -50.52 -17.20
CA ASP A 543 -12.04 -49.11 -17.48
C ASP A 543 -12.06 -48.83 -19.01
N LEU A 544 -11.68 -49.81 -19.86
CA LEU A 544 -11.67 -49.72 -21.32
C LEU A 544 -13.01 -50.12 -21.99
N LEU A 545 -14.06 -50.42 -21.23
CA LEU A 545 -15.32 -50.97 -21.75
C LEU A 545 -16.16 -49.98 -22.55
N GLU A 546 -15.94 -48.67 -22.40
CA GLU A 546 -16.69 -47.64 -23.10
C GLU A 546 -15.76 -46.73 -23.91
N GLN A 547 -16.14 -46.43 -25.15
CA GLN A 547 -15.49 -45.41 -25.95
C GLN A 547 -16.04 -44.05 -25.59
N ILE A 548 -15.14 -43.10 -25.24
CA ILE A 548 -15.50 -41.78 -24.81
C ILE A 548 -15.12 -40.76 -25.90
N GLY A 549 -16.13 -40.06 -26.40
CA GLY A 549 -16.02 -39.12 -27.50
C GLY A 549 -16.80 -39.57 -28.76
N SER A 550 -16.78 -38.78 -29.81
CA SER A 550 -17.50 -39.01 -31.04
C SER A 550 -16.58 -39.14 -32.26
N GLY A 551 -16.97 -40.01 -33.21
CA GLY A 551 -16.23 -40.21 -34.47
C GLY A 551 -14.91 -40.94 -34.29
N ILE A 552 -13.91 -40.58 -35.13
CA ILE A 552 -12.56 -41.17 -35.13
C ILE A 552 -11.67 -40.64 -33.99
N TYR A 553 -12.12 -39.63 -33.25
CA TYR A 553 -11.36 -38.97 -32.19
C TYR A 553 -12.01 -39.30 -30.84
N PHE A 554 -11.79 -40.50 -30.33
CA PHE A 554 -12.31 -40.93 -29.04
C PHE A 554 -11.19 -41.40 -28.11
N ASP A 555 -11.39 -41.23 -26.81
CA ASP A 555 -10.55 -41.85 -25.78
C ASP A 555 -11.11 -43.26 -25.44
N LEU A 556 -10.22 -44.13 -24.95
CA LEU A 556 -10.58 -45.48 -24.54
C LEU A 556 -11.06 -45.52 -23.08
N VAL A 557 -10.81 -44.48 -22.33
CA VAL A 557 -11.19 -44.35 -20.92
C VAL A 557 -11.60 -42.92 -20.61
N ASP A 558 -12.41 -42.75 -19.59
CA ASP A 558 -12.70 -41.46 -18.98
C ASP A 558 -11.53 -41.10 -18.02
N HIS A 559 -10.66 -40.20 -18.46
CA HIS A 559 -9.48 -39.79 -17.69
C HIS A 559 -9.82 -39.17 -16.33
N ASP A 560 -11.03 -38.69 -16.10
CA ASP A 560 -11.43 -38.11 -14.82
C ASP A 560 -11.95 -39.17 -13.84
N LYS A 561 -12.36 -40.32 -14.34
CA LYS A 561 -12.79 -41.47 -13.53
C LYS A 561 -11.69 -42.49 -13.24
N VAL A 562 -10.63 -42.47 -14.04
CA VAL A 562 -9.49 -43.39 -13.84
C VAL A 562 -8.77 -43.08 -12.52
N HIS A 563 -8.46 -44.12 -11.78
CA HIS A 563 -7.81 -43.98 -10.47
C HIS A 563 -6.44 -43.31 -10.60
N SER A 564 -6.18 -42.32 -9.70
CA SER A 564 -4.99 -41.47 -9.74
C SER A 564 -4.15 -41.68 -8.46
N PHE A 565 -2.93 -42.14 -8.62
CA PHE A 565 -1.95 -42.29 -7.55
C PHE A 565 -1.06 -41.06 -7.47
N ARG A 566 -1.01 -40.38 -6.32
CA ARG A 566 -0.03 -39.33 -6.05
C ARG A 566 1.18 -39.94 -5.34
N ILE A 567 2.27 -40.12 -6.06
CA ILE A 567 3.44 -40.84 -5.55
C ILE A 567 4.71 -39.97 -5.69
N GLN A 568 5.69 -40.19 -4.81
CA GLN A 568 6.99 -39.53 -4.93
C GLN A 568 7.72 -40.03 -6.18
N LYS A 569 8.31 -39.12 -6.94
CA LYS A 569 9.07 -39.42 -8.17
C LYS A 569 10.20 -40.43 -7.97
N GLN A 570 10.79 -40.44 -6.76
CA GLN A 570 11.88 -41.36 -6.41
C GLN A 570 11.41 -42.72 -5.90
N THR A 571 10.11 -42.96 -5.76
CA THR A 571 9.59 -44.25 -5.29
C THR A 571 9.98 -45.33 -6.28
N PRO A 572 10.60 -46.44 -5.84
CA PRO A 572 10.87 -47.58 -6.71
C PRO A 572 9.57 -48.16 -7.29
N PHE A 573 9.60 -48.54 -8.57
CA PHE A 573 8.40 -48.98 -9.28
C PHE A 573 7.77 -50.25 -8.66
N ASN A 574 8.58 -51.14 -8.04
CA ASN A 574 8.08 -52.31 -7.31
C ASN A 574 7.18 -51.94 -6.12
N LEU A 575 7.51 -50.86 -5.39
CA LEU A 575 6.64 -50.36 -4.31
C LEU A 575 5.35 -49.76 -4.85
N PHE A 576 5.41 -49.10 -6.01
CA PHE A 576 4.21 -48.64 -6.70
C PHE A 576 3.30 -49.81 -7.11
N LYS A 577 3.86 -50.93 -7.58
CA LYS A 577 3.10 -52.16 -7.88
C LYS A 577 2.40 -52.72 -6.64
N GLU A 578 3.00 -52.61 -5.46
CA GLU A 578 2.39 -53.01 -4.19
C GLU A 578 1.20 -52.10 -3.82
N GLU A 579 1.32 -50.80 -4.03
CA GLU A 579 0.20 -49.87 -3.85
C GLU A 579 -0.97 -50.18 -4.83
N VAL A 580 -0.64 -50.41 -6.08
CA VAL A 580 -1.64 -50.84 -7.10
C VAL A 580 -2.30 -52.19 -6.72
N ALA A 581 -1.52 -53.14 -6.19
CA ALA A 581 -2.04 -54.43 -5.71
C ALA A 581 -3.03 -54.26 -4.56
N LYS A 582 -2.70 -53.37 -3.61
CA LYS A 582 -3.55 -53.05 -2.46
C LYS A 582 -4.85 -52.36 -2.89
N GLU A 583 -4.78 -51.42 -3.83
CA GLU A 583 -5.94 -50.65 -4.26
C GLU A 583 -6.90 -51.45 -5.13
N PHE A 584 -6.39 -52.22 -6.07
CA PHE A 584 -7.20 -52.95 -7.04
C PHE A 584 -7.35 -54.43 -6.74
N GLY A 585 -6.72 -54.95 -5.70
CA GLY A 585 -6.80 -56.39 -5.36
C GLY A 585 -6.07 -57.31 -6.37
N ILE A 586 -5.21 -56.78 -7.24
CA ILE A 586 -4.48 -57.53 -8.25
C ILE A 586 -3.08 -57.83 -7.76
N PRO A 587 -2.70 -59.09 -7.45
CA PRO A 587 -1.37 -59.42 -6.96
C PRO A 587 -0.27 -58.97 -7.93
N VAL A 588 0.86 -58.48 -7.38
CA VAL A 588 1.99 -57.91 -8.12
C VAL A 588 2.48 -58.77 -9.26
N GLN A 589 2.49 -60.11 -9.09
CA GLN A 589 2.95 -61.07 -10.11
C GLN A 589 2.07 -61.14 -11.35
N PHE A 590 0.82 -60.71 -11.27
CA PHE A 590 -0.13 -60.69 -12.38
C PHE A 590 -0.25 -59.31 -13.03
N GLN A 591 0.38 -58.29 -12.47
CA GLN A 591 0.34 -56.97 -13.04
C GLN A 591 1.24 -56.86 -14.26
N ARG A 592 0.75 -56.22 -15.31
CA ARG A 592 1.49 -55.83 -16.51
C ARG A 592 1.12 -54.39 -16.84
N PHE A 593 2.12 -53.52 -17.02
CA PHE A 593 1.88 -52.11 -17.24
C PHE A 593 2.22 -51.69 -18.65
N TRP A 594 1.42 -50.82 -19.21
CA TRP A 594 1.57 -50.25 -20.51
C TRP A 594 1.66 -48.73 -20.38
N LEU A 595 2.69 -48.12 -21.03
CA LEU A 595 2.76 -46.66 -21.13
C LEU A 595 1.78 -46.20 -22.21
N TRP A 596 1.03 -45.13 -21.87
CA TRP A 596 0.12 -44.49 -22.81
C TRP A 596 0.78 -43.27 -23.42
N ALA A 597 0.65 -43.08 -24.74
CA ALA A 597 1.12 -41.90 -25.46
C ALA A 597 -0.04 -40.99 -25.85
N LYS A 598 0.19 -39.69 -25.65
CA LYS A 598 -0.71 -38.64 -26.15
C LYS A 598 -0.48 -38.47 -27.65
N ARG A 599 -1.51 -38.60 -28.45
CA ARG A 599 -1.48 -38.41 -29.90
C ARG A 599 -1.70 -36.94 -30.27
N GLN A 600 -1.44 -36.61 -31.54
CA GLN A 600 -1.62 -35.24 -32.07
C GLN A 600 -3.06 -34.71 -31.95
N ASN A 601 -4.04 -35.62 -32.02
CA ASN A 601 -5.47 -35.28 -31.79
C ASN A 601 -5.89 -35.20 -30.33
N HIS A 602 -4.93 -35.08 -29.41
CA HIS A 602 -5.08 -34.99 -27.96
C HIS A 602 -5.68 -36.23 -27.26
N THR A 603 -5.94 -37.32 -27.98
CA THR A 603 -6.36 -38.58 -27.35
C THR A 603 -5.19 -39.40 -26.84
N TYR A 604 -5.41 -40.24 -25.84
CA TYR A 604 -4.36 -41.11 -25.28
C TYR A 604 -4.59 -42.56 -25.74
N ARG A 605 -3.49 -43.28 -26.01
CA ARG A 605 -3.53 -44.69 -26.44
C ARG A 605 -2.44 -45.49 -25.75
N PRO A 606 -2.65 -46.78 -25.44
CA PRO A 606 -1.57 -47.68 -25.08
C PRO A 606 -0.54 -47.69 -26.18
N ASN A 607 0.74 -47.49 -25.80
CA ASN A 607 1.83 -47.36 -26.75
C ASN A 607 2.75 -48.61 -26.73
N ARG A 608 3.26 -48.93 -25.56
CA ARG A 608 4.16 -50.05 -25.37
C ARG A 608 4.12 -50.57 -23.93
N PRO A 609 4.44 -51.84 -23.67
CA PRO A 609 4.65 -52.33 -22.32
C PRO A 609 5.88 -51.69 -21.68
N LEU A 610 5.86 -51.59 -20.34
CA LEU A 610 7.08 -51.27 -19.58
C LEU A 610 8.09 -52.41 -19.69
N THR A 611 9.35 -52.05 -19.86
CA THR A 611 10.45 -53.01 -19.87
C THR A 611 10.86 -53.41 -18.45
N PRO A 612 11.46 -54.59 -18.23
CA PRO A 612 11.98 -54.96 -16.91
C PRO A 612 13.01 -53.99 -16.32
N GLN A 613 13.75 -53.30 -17.20
CA GLN A 613 14.73 -52.27 -16.81
C GLN A 613 14.03 -51.01 -16.28
N GLU A 614 12.93 -50.59 -16.89
CA GLU A 614 12.10 -49.46 -16.43
C GLU A 614 11.38 -49.82 -15.11
N GLU A 615 10.86 -51.04 -14.98
CA GLU A 615 10.28 -51.51 -13.75
C GLU A 615 11.27 -51.65 -12.57
N ALA A 616 12.56 -51.67 -12.86
CA ALA A 616 13.63 -51.69 -11.83
C ALA A 616 14.05 -50.27 -11.40
N GLN A 617 13.51 -49.22 -12.06
CA GLN A 617 13.79 -47.81 -11.71
C GLN A 617 12.72 -47.19 -10.82
N SER A 618 12.81 -45.90 -10.61
CA SER A 618 11.78 -45.13 -9.91
C SER A 618 10.61 -44.81 -10.85
N VAL A 619 9.47 -44.44 -10.28
CA VAL A 619 8.24 -44.08 -11.03
C VAL A 619 8.36 -42.81 -11.88
N ASN A 620 9.49 -42.12 -11.83
CA ASN A 620 9.77 -40.96 -12.68
C ASN A 620 10.37 -41.43 -14.03
N LEU A 621 9.58 -42.19 -14.75
CA LEU A 621 9.91 -42.75 -16.06
C LEU A 621 9.94 -41.69 -17.16
#